data_c5683cea154408da46b57f6c7fa9e4a2
#
_entry.id   c5683cea154408da46b57f6c7fa9e4a2
#
_cell.length_a   1.000
_cell.length_b   1.000
_cell.length_c   1.000
_cell.angle_alpha   90.00
_cell.angle_beta   90.00
_cell.angle_gamma   90.00
#
_symmetry.space_group_name_H-M   'P 1'
#
loop_
_entity.id
_entity.type
_entity.pdbx_description
1 polymer ?
#
loop_
_entity_poly.entity_id
_entity_poly.type
_entity_poly.pdbx_seq_one_letter_code
_entity_poly.pdbx_strand_id
1 'polypeptide(L)'
;MPQAPPVAGSKAEVRDFWDADPCGSRYLGDGADFEAHARARYELEPHIHEFAGFARSGGQRVLEIGVGMGADYLEWLKAGALASGVDISSASLERAQRRCEMAGYTPNLQVSDAERLPFPDDTFDIVYSYGVMHHSPDTPQCIREAWRVLKPGGALRIMIYHHPSLTGGMLWLRYGFLRGKSLRQSVYDHLESPGTKSYTQAEARALLRGFEQIELRQAFSPGDLLWNEPSPRFQGLAYRLVWRLYPRFLVRKWGAKWGLFLLISARKPASR
;
A
#
# COMPACT_ATOMS: atom_id res chain seq x y z
N MET A 1 21.35 1.48 20.56
CA MET A 1 21.32 2.13 19.24
C MET A 1 20.26 1.42 18.40
N PRO A 2 19.29 2.09 17.78
CA PRO A 2 18.40 1.42 16.85
C PRO A 2 19.23 0.87 15.70
N GLN A 3 19.09 -0.44 15.42
CA GLN A 3 19.74 -1.05 14.27
C GLN A 3 19.28 -0.35 13.00
N ALA A 4 20.23 0.02 12.15
CA ALA A 4 19.91 0.54 10.83
C ALA A 4 18.97 -0.46 10.11
N PRO A 5 17.95 0.02 9.39
CA PRO A 5 17.09 -0.88 8.62
C PRO A 5 17.96 -1.68 7.64
N PRO A 6 17.65 -2.96 7.40
CA PRO A 6 18.37 -3.76 6.43
C PRO A 6 18.36 -3.06 5.06
N VAL A 7 19.44 -3.24 4.29
CA VAL A 7 19.54 -2.67 2.93
C VAL A 7 18.38 -3.21 2.10
N ALA A 8 17.60 -2.32 1.52
CA ALA A 8 16.46 -2.67 0.67
C ALA A 8 16.96 -3.45 -0.57
N GLY A 9 16.12 -4.32 -1.12
CA GLY A 9 16.31 -4.87 -2.45
C GLY A 9 16.51 -3.74 -3.47
N SER A 10 17.15 -4.03 -4.58
CA SER A 10 17.34 -3.03 -5.64
C SER A 10 15.99 -2.65 -6.26
N LYS A 11 15.89 -1.44 -6.83
CA LYS A 11 14.69 -1.01 -7.57
C LYS A 11 14.32 -1.97 -8.71
N ALA A 12 15.34 -2.59 -9.34
CA ALA A 12 15.14 -3.59 -10.37
C ALA A 12 14.44 -4.84 -9.81
N GLU A 13 14.88 -5.35 -8.66
CA GLU A 13 14.23 -6.51 -8.01
C GLU A 13 12.80 -6.22 -7.62
N VAL A 14 12.50 -5.01 -7.10
CA VAL A 14 11.13 -4.60 -6.76
C VAL A 14 10.27 -4.51 -8.01
N ARG A 15 10.77 -3.88 -9.08
CA ARG A 15 10.05 -3.79 -10.35
C ARG A 15 9.80 -5.18 -10.94
N ASP A 16 10.82 -6.03 -11.04
CA ASP A 16 10.74 -7.35 -11.64
C ASP A 16 9.76 -8.26 -10.86
N PHE A 17 9.70 -8.10 -9.53
CA PHE A 17 8.70 -8.77 -8.68
C PHE A 17 7.27 -8.36 -9.05
N TRP A 18 7.00 -7.05 -9.16
CA TRP A 18 5.66 -6.54 -9.46
C TRP A 18 5.26 -6.67 -10.94
N ASP A 19 6.23 -6.76 -11.86
CA ASP A 19 5.97 -7.11 -13.25
C ASP A 19 5.53 -8.58 -13.38
N ALA A 20 6.14 -9.48 -12.60
CA ALA A 20 5.82 -10.91 -12.62
C ALA A 20 4.48 -11.24 -11.94
N ASP A 21 4.17 -10.61 -10.81
CA ASP A 21 2.95 -10.89 -10.01
C ASP A 21 2.34 -9.59 -9.47
N PRO A 22 1.61 -8.83 -10.30
CA PRO A 22 0.93 -7.62 -9.86
C PRO A 22 -0.07 -7.88 -8.74
N CYS A 23 -0.16 -6.94 -7.79
CA CYS A 23 -1.01 -7.09 -6.61
C CYS A 23 -2.46 -7.43 -6.99
N GLY A 24 -2.96 -8.56 -6.49
CA GLY A 24 -4.32 -9.01 -6.75
C GLY A 24 -4.55 -9.71 -8.10
N SER A 25 -3.50 -9.99 -8.89
CA SER A 25 -3.56 -10.70 -10.17
C SER A 25 -4.36 -12.01 -10.12
N ARG A 26 -4.29 -12.73 -8.99
CA ARG A 26 -5.03 -13.97 -8.72
C ARG A 26 -6.56 -13.84 -8.80
N TYR A 27 -7.10 -12.62 -8.70
CA TYR A 27 -8.55 -12.38 -8.78
C TYR A 27 -9.03 -12.08 -10.20
N LEU A 28 -8.13 -12.01 -11.16
CA LEU A 28 -8.47 -11.68 -12.54
C LEU A 28 -9.03 -12.87 -13.35
N GLY A 29 -9.06 -14.09 -12.82
CA GLY A 29 -9.47 -15.26 -13.57
C GLY A 29 -8.71 -15.37 -14.89
N ASP A 30 -9.41 -15.37 -16.02
CA ASP A 30 -8.83 -15.45 -17.38
C ASP A 30 -8.20 -14.11 -17.83
N GLY A 31 -7.86 -13.23 -16.93
CA GLY A 31 -7.00 -12.06 -17.19
C GLY A 31 -7.73 -10.73 -17.41
N ALA A 32 -9.05 -10.66 -17.34
CA ALA A 32 -9.80 -9.43 -17.60
C ALA A 32 -10.99 -9.15 -16.67
N ASP A 33 -11.22 -9.93 -15.62
CA ASP A 33 -12.30 -9.65 -14.68
C ASP A 33 -11.92 -8.56 -13.66
N PHE A 34 -11.82 -7.33 -14.15
CA PHE A 34 -11.49 -6.17 -13.35
C PHE A 34 -12.55 -5.84 -12.29
N GLU A 35 -13.81 -6.21 -12.51
CA GLU A 35 -14.88 -6.01 -11.55
C GLU A 35 -14.76 -6.99 -10.39
N ALA A 36 -14.47 -8.26 -10.65
CA ALA A 36 -14.21 -9.25 -9.60
C ALA A 36 -12.99 -8.85 -8.77
N HIS A 37 -11.93 -8.36 -9.42
CA HIS A 37 -10.75 -7.83 -8.73
C HIS A 37 -11.11 -6.64 -7.80
N ALA A 38 -11.84 -5.63 -8.30
CA ALA A 38 -12.23 -4.47 -7.50
C ALA A 38 -13.13 -4.88 -6.34
N ARG A 39 -14.11 -5.75 -6.58
CA ARG A 39 -15.01 -6.30 -5.56
C ARG A 39 -14.21 -7.00 -4.45
N ALA A 40 -13.32 -7.93 -4.82
CA ALA A 40 -12.48 -8.64 -3.86
C ALA A 40 -11.61 -7.68 -3.03
N ARG A 41 -11.01 -6.66 -3.67
CA ARG A 41 -10.20 -5.64 -3.02
C ARG A 41 -11.00 -4.90 -1.95
N TYR A 42 -12.15 -4.36 -2.29
CA TYR A 42 -12.94 -3.53 -1.38
C TYR A 42 -13.72 -4.33 -0.32
N GLU A 43 -14.05 -5.59 -0.60
CA GLU A 43 -14.56 -6.52 0.42
C GLU A 43 -13.50 -6.86 1.47
N LEU A 44 -12.26 -7.07 1.05
CA LEU A 44 -11.13 -7.36 1.94
C LEU A 44 -10.64 -6.13 2.70
N GLU A 45 -10.72 -4.96 2.07
CA GLU A 45 -10.19 -3.70 2.58
C GLU A 45 -11.24 -2.57 2.52
N PRO A 46 -12.37 -2.73 3.24
CA PRO A 46 -13.54 -1.83 3.13
C PRO A 46 -13.25 -0.38 3.55
N HIS A 47 -12.17 -0.16 4.26
CA HIS A 47 -11.74 1.18 4.71
C HIS A 47 -11.15 2.05 3.59
N ILE A 48 -10.82 1.48 2.42
CA ILE A 48 -10.17 2.23 1.32
C ILE A 48 -11.01 3.40 0.85
N HIS A 49 -12.30 3.20 0.59
CA HIS A 49 -13.17 4.27 0.07
C HIS A 49 -13.22 5.49 1.00
N GLU A 50 -13.37 5.26 2.31
CA GLU A 50 -13.36 6.32 3.31
C GLU A 50 -11.99 6.99 3.41
N PHE A 51 -10.94 6.19 3.48
CA PHE A 51 -9.56 6.66 3.62
C PHE A 51 -9.09 7.46 2.40
N ALA A 52 -9.29 6.93 1.21
CA ALA A 52 -8.97 7.63 -0.04
C ALA A 52 -9.85 8.87 -0.22
N GLY A 53 -11.13 8.80 0.15
CA GLY A 53 -12.08 9.91 0.04
C GLY A 53 -12.42 10.25 -1.40
N PHE A 54 -12.54 9.25 -2.26
CA PHE A 54 -12.83 9.39 -3.69
C PHE A 54 -14.00 10.34 -3.96
N ALA A 55 -15.13 10.16 -3.28
CA ALA A 55 -16.35 10.94 -3.51
C ALA A 55 -16.18 12.48 -3.32
N ARG A 56 -15.11 12.93 -2.70
CA ARG A 56 -14.84 14.32 -2.41
C ARG A 56 -13.74 14.94 -3.30
N SER A 57 -13.30 14.19 -4.32
CA SER A 57 -12.16 14.59 -5.17
C SER A 57 -12.53 15.23 -6.50
N GLY A 58 -13.84 15.38 -6.79
CA GLY A 58 -14.29 15.97 -8.05
C GLY A 58 -13.64 17.33 -8.34
N GLY A 59 -13.05 17.46 -9.53
CA GLY A 59 -12.30 18.63 -9.97
C GLY A 59 -10.92 18.84 -9.35
N GLN A 60 -10.51 18.02 -8.36
CA GLN A 60 -9.18 18.11 -7.75
C GLN A 60 -8.13 17.40 -8.61
N ARG A 61 -6.91 17.92 -8.59
CA ARG A 61 -5.75 17.25 -9.19
C ARG A 61 -5.22 16.21 -8.21
N VAL A 62 -5.31 14.93 -8.58
CA VAL A 62 -4.90 13.79 -7.75
C VAL A 62 -3.73 13.08 -8.39
N LEU A 63 -2.71 12.76 -7.61
CA LEU A 63 -1.64 11.84 -8.00
C LEU A 63 -1.80 10.54 -7.22
N GLU A 64 -1.92 9.43 -7.93
CA GLU A 64 -1.77 8.09 -7.36
C GLU A 64 -0.37 7.54 -7.65
N ILE A 65 0.36 7.19 -6.58
CA ILE A 65 1.69 6.57 -6.66
C ILE A 65 1.55 5.08 -6.37
N GLY A 66 1.91 4.24 -7.36
CA GLY A 66 1.71 2.80 -7.32
C GLY A 66 0.29 2.41 -7.69
N VAL A 67 -0.07 2.71 -8.93
CA VAL A 67 -1.43 2.46 -9.47
C VAL A 67 -1.78 0.97 -9.49
N GLY A 68 -0.78 0.10 -9.62
CA GLY A 68 -1.01 -1.32 -9.78
C GLY A 68 -1.95 -1.61 -10.95
N MET A 69 -2.97 -2.44 -10.73
CA MET A 69 -3.96 -2.75 -11.76
C MET A 69 -5.12 -1.74 -11.85
N GLY A 70 -4.99 -0.55 -11.26
CA GLY A 70 -5.86 0.60 -11.47
C GLY A 70 -7.23 0.54 -10.79
N ALA A 71 -7.42 -0.25 -9.73
CA ALA A 71 -8.72 -0.31 -9.05
C ALA A 71 -9.06 1.03 -8.38
N ASP A 72 -8.15 1.55 -7.55
CA ASP A 72 -8.32 2.84 -6.86
C ASP A 72 -8.26 4.00 -7.86
N TYR A 73 -7.38 3.89 -8.87
CA TYR A 73 -7.24 4.90 -9.91
C TYR A 73 -8.54 5.14 -10.70
N LEU A 74 -9.26 4.06 -11.03
CA LEU A 74 -10.55 4.18 -11.70
C LEU A 74 -11.59 4.88 -10.80
N GLU A 75 -11.56 4.68 -9.49
CA GLU A 75 -12.48 5.37 -8.57
C GLU A 75 -12.23 6.89 -8.53
N TRP A 76 -10.96 7.35 -8.67
CA TRP A 76 -10.67 8.77 -8.86
C TRP A 76 -11.32 9.33 -10.14
N LEU A 77 -11.20 8.60 -11.26
CA LEU A 77 -11.79 9.02 -12.53
C LEU A 77 -13.32 9.06 -12.46
N LYS A 78 -13.95 8.05 -11.86
CA LYS A 78 -15.41 8.00 -11.64
C LYS A 78 -15.91 9.16 -10.76
N ALA A 79 -15.10 9.59 -9.80
CA ALA A 79 -15.41 10.73 -8.94
C ALA A 79 -15.19 12.09 -9.63
N GLY A 80 -14.71 12.12 -10.88
CA GLY A 80 -14.46 13.34 -11.63
C GLY A 80 -13.17 14.07 -11.22
N ALA A 81 -12.22 13.37 -10.62
CA ALA A 81 -10.90 13.94 -10.31
C ALA A 81 -10.06 14.08 -11.60
N LEU A 82 -9.17 15.08 -11.61
CA LEU A 82 -8.10 15.20 -12.61
C LEU A 82 -6.92 14.31 -12.17
N ALA A 83 -7.08 13.02 -12.36
CA ALA A 83 -6.16 12.03 -11.85
C ALA A 83 -4.96 11.78 -12.77
N SER A 84 -3.76 11.77 -12.18
CA SER A 84 -2.53 11.25 -12.77
C SER A 84 -2.07 10.05 -11.97
N GLY A 85 -1.51 9.04 -12.64
CA GLY A 85 -1.05 7.82 -11.99
C GLY A 85 0.37 7.46 -12.40
N VAL A 86 1.16 6.96 -11.45
CA VAL A 86 2.50 6.43 -11.71
C VAL A 86 2.68 5.06 -11.10
N ASP A 87 3.44 4.22 -11.77
CA ASP A 87 3.89 2.93 -11.25
C ASP A 87 5.28 2.62 -11.81
N ILE A 88 6.05 1.80 -11.08
CA ILE A 88 7.37 1.34 -11.56
C ILE A 88 7.23 0.19 -12.57
N SER A 89 6.10 -0.56 -12.50
CA SER A 89 5.76 -1.69 -13.34
C SER A 89 4.97 -1.25 -14.57
N SER A 90 5.55 -1.43 -15.76
CA SER A 90 4.85 -1.20 -17.02
C SER A 90 3.70 -2.18 -17.22
N ALA A 91 3.87 -3.44 -16.81
CA ALA A 91 2.84 -4.47 -16.91
C ALA A 91 1.60 -4.15 -16.04
N SER A 92 1.80 -3.53 -14.88
CA SER A 92 0.70 -3.03 -14.04
C SER A 92 -0.04 -1.89 -14.74
N LEU A 93 0.68 -0.92 -15.29
CA LEU A 93 0.07 0.22 -15.99
C LEU A 93 -0.71 -0.17 -17.25
N GLU A 94 -0.24 -1.15 -18.02
CA GLU A 94 -0.98 -1.69 -19.17
C GLU A 94 -2.34 -2.24 -18.75
N ARG A 95 -2.40 -2.94 -17.60
CA ARG A 95 -3.67 -3.45 -17.05
C ARG A 95 -4.56 -2.31 -16.54
N ALA A 96 -3.97 -1.32 -15.85
CA ALA A 96 -4.70 -0.15 -15.39
C ALA A 96 -5.28 0.66 -16.55
N GLN A 97 -4.51 0.85 -17.63
CA GLN A 97 -4.93 1.49 -18.87
C GLN A 97 -6.16 0.78 -19.44
N ARG A 98 -6.04 -0.54 -19.65
CA ARG A 98 -7.13 -1.36 -20.19
C ARG A 98 -8.38 -1.31 -19.30
N ARG A 99 -8.22 -1.37 -17.98
CA ARG A 99 -9.35 -1.23 -17.03
C ARG A 99 -10.09 0.07 -17.23
N CYS A 100 -9.38 1.18 -17.31
CA CYS A 100 -9.99 2.50 -17.47
C CYS A 100 -10.69 2.64 -18.82
N GLU A 101 -10.07 2.18 -19.92
CA GLU A 101 -10.63 2.20 -21.27
C GLU A 101 -11.91 1.37 -21.37
N MET A 102 -11.93 0.16 -20.77
CA MET A 102 -13.12 -0.67 -20.71
C MET A 102 -14.27 -0.01 -19.93
N ALA A 103 -13.94 0.84 -18.96
CA ALA A 103 -14.92 1.62 -18.20
C ALA A 103 -15.29 2.95 -18.88
N GLY A 104 -14.75 3.25 -20.07
CA GLY A 104 -15.05 4.46 -20.84
C GLY A 104 -14.25 5.70 -20.43
N TYR A 105 -13.15 5.53 -19.70
CA TYR A 105 -12.28 6.63 -19.26
C TYR A 105 -10.94 6.64 -19.98
N THR A 106 -10.39 7.83 -20.21
CA THR A 106 -9.03 8.02 -20.70
C THR A 106 -8.11 8.33 -19.53
N PRO A 107 -7.24 7.39 -19.12
CA PRO A 107 -6.36 7.60 -17.99
C PRO A 107 -5.11 8.40 -18.39
N ASN A 108 -4.50 9.07 -17.41
CA ASN A 108 -3.19 9.72 -17.52
C ASN A 108 -2.18 8.95 -16.66
N LEU A 109 -1.55 7.94 -17.26
CA LEU A 109 -0.66 6.98 -16.60
C LEU A 109 0.77 7.10 -17.16
N GLN A 110 1.76 6.97 -16.28
CA GLN A 110 3.17 7.06 -16.65
C GLN A 110 4.04 6.10 -15.82
N VAL A 111 4.95 5.38 -16.48
CA VAL A 111 5.99 4.61 -15.78
C VAL A 111 6.93 5.58 -15.08
N SER A 112 7.05 5.45 -13.75
CA SER A 112 7.91 6.33 -12.96
C SER A 112 8.30 5.71 -11.63
N ASP A 113 9.44 6.16 -11.12
CA ASP A 113 9.95 5.86 -9.80
C ASP A 113 9.37 6.84 -8.77
N ALA A 114 8.80 6.33 -7.68
CA ALA A 114 8.26 7.12 -6.58
C ALA A 114 9.33 7.99 -5.87
N GLU A 115 10.61 7.63 -6.00
CA GLU A 115 11.72 8.43 -5.47
C GLU A 115 12.11 9.62 -6.36
N ARG A 116 11.54 9.71 -7.58
CA ARG A 116 11.76 10.80 -8.53
C ARG A 116 10.55 11.00 -9.44
N LEU A 117 9.57 11.74 -8.96
CA LEU A 117 8.31 11.97 -9.68
C LEU A 117 8.49 12.98 -10.83
N PRO A 118 7.92 12.69 -12.03
CA PRO A 118 8.11 13.51 -13.22
C PRO A 118 7.12 14.69 -13.27
N PHE A 119 6.81 15.26 -12.14
CA PHE A 119 5.86 16.39 -12.03
C PHE A 119 6.52 17.60 -11.38
N PRO A 120 6.08 18.82 -11.75
CA PRO A 120 6.53 20.05 -11.09
C PRO A 120 6.14 20.09 -9.61
N ASP A 121 6.78 20.97 -8.87
CA ASP A 121 6.40 21.29 -7.50
C ASP A 121 4.96 21.82 -7.45
N ASP A 122 4.30 21.68 -6.31
CA ASP A 122 3.00 22.27 -6.00
C ASP A 122 1.92 22.02 -7.07
N THR A 123 1.88 20.79 -7.62
CA THR A 123 0.99 20.42 -8.72
C THR A 123 -0.34 19.85 -8.26
N PHE A 124 -0.34 19.03 -7.20
CA PHE A 124 -1.48 18.19 -6.83
C PHE A 124 -2.17 18.68 -5.55
N ASP A 125 -3.49 18.56 -5.53
CA ASP A 125 -4.31 18.84 -4.34
C ASP A 125 -4.28 17.62 -3.39
N ILE A 126 -4.16 16.40 -3.95
CA ILE A 126 -4.07 15.14 -3.23
C ILE A 126 -2.93 14.30 -3.81
N VAL A 127 -2.10 13.73 -2.93
CA VAL A 127 -1.20 12.61 -3.26
C VAL A 127 -1.67 11.40 -2.46
N TYR A 128 -1.96 10.32 -3.18
CA TYR A 128 -2.41 9.03 -2.65
C TYR A 128 -1.40 7.94 -3.00
N SER A 129 -1.12 7.05 -2.04
CA SER A 129 -0.28 5.87 -2.29
C SER A 129 -0.66 4.76 -1.32
N TYR A 130 -1.13 3.64 -1.82
CA TYR A 130 -1.62 2.57 -0.98
C TYR A 130 -0.80 1.28 -1.16
N GLY A 131 0.01 0.94 -0.17
CA GLY A 131 0.79 -0.29 -0.19
C GLY A 131 2.06 -0.24 -1.04
N VAL A 132 2.69 0.94 -1.24
CA VAL A 132 3.77 1.11 -2.24
C VAL A 132 5.08 1.61 -1.64
N MET A 133 5.07 2.76 -0.97
CA MET A 133 6.31 3.48 -0.60
C MET A 133 7.24 2.68 0.33
N HIS A 134 6.70 1.73 1.09
CA HIS A 134 7.50 0.88 1.99
C HIS A 134 8.24 -0.25 1.27
N HIS A 135 7.97 -0.46 -0.02
CA HIS A 135 8.74 -1.35 -0.90
C HIS A 135 9.92 -0.64 -1.56
N SER A 136 9.88 0.70 -1.66
CA SER A 136 10.98 1.49 -2.23
C SER A 136 12.24 1.37 -1.38
N PRO A 137 13.45 1.29 -1.98
CA PRO A 137 14.72 1.39 -1.25
C PRO A 137 14.83 2.61 -0.35
N ASP A 138 14.38 3.78 -0.79
CA ASP A 138 14.39 5.04 -0.03
C ASP A 138 12.98 5.59 0.20
N THR A 139 12.24 4.98 1.15
CA THR A 139 10.91 5.47 1.57
C THR A 139 10.93 6.96 1.98
N PRO A 140 11.93 7.48 2.74
CA PRO A 140 12.04 8.91 3.00
C PRO A 140 12.07 9.77 1.75
N GLN A 141 12.74 9.33 0.67
CA GLN A 141 12.78 10.05 -0.60
C GLN A 141 11.40 10.07 -1.28
N CYS A 142 10.66 8.96 -1.24
CA CYS A 142 9.27 8.95 -1.74
C CYS A 142 8.40 9.98 -1.02
N ILE A 143 8.55 10.11 0.31
CA ILE A 143 7.82 11.11 1.10
C ILE A 143 8.25 12.54 0.74
N ARG A 144 9.56 12.79 0.49
CA ARG A 144 10.04 14.10 0.02
C ARG A 144 9.47 14.47 -1.34
N GLU A 145 9.41 13.52 -2.27
CA GLU A 145 8.80 13.74 -3.59
C GLU A 145 7.29 13.98 -3.50
N ALA A 146 6.58 13.21 -2.66
CA ALA A 146 5.17 13.47 -2.40
C ALA A 146 4.93 14.88 -1.82
N TRP A 147 5.79 15.31 -0.88
CA TRP A 147 5.78 16.69 -0.36
C TRP A 147 6.01 17.72 -1.46
N ARG A 148 7.02 17.51 -2.31
CA ARG A 148 7.39 18.45 -3.35
C ARG A 148 6.25 18.71 -4.33
N VAL A 149 5.60 17.63 -4.79
CA VAL A 149 4.54 17.73 -5.79
C VAL A 149 3.17 18.14 -5.21
N LEU A 150 2.97 18.07 -3.89
CA LEU A 150 1.78 18.56 -3.23
C LEU A 150 1.76 20.09 -3.20
N LYS A 151 0.61 20.68 -3.50
CA LYS A 151 0.36 22.11 -3.28
C LYS A 151 0.41 22.46 -1.80
N PRO A 152 0.73 23.71 -1.42
CA PRO A 152 0.46 24.20 -0.08
C PRO A 152 -1.02 23.94 0.31
N GLY A 153 -1.26 23.40 1.50
CA GLY A 153 -2.57 22.95 1.96
C GLY A 153 -3.04 21.60 1.39
N GLY A 154 -2.29 20.99 0.45
CA GLY A 154 -2.62 19.72 -0.18
C GLY A 154 -2.58 18.54 0.80
N ALA A 155 -3.33 17.50 0.51
CA ALA A 155 -3.49 16.32 1.36
C ALA A 155 -2.60 15.16 0.89
N LEU A 156 -1.86 14.57 1.83
CA LEU A 156 -1.17 13.29 1.68
C LEU A 156 -2.03 12.19 2.29
N ARG A 157 -2.24 11.09 1.57
CA ARG A 157 -2.90 9.88 2.08
C ARG A 157 -2.10 8.67 1.65
N ILE A 158 -1.44 8.02 2.61
CA ILE A 158 -0.60 6.85 2.31
C ILE A 158 -0.92 5.70 3.25
N MET A 159 -0.81 4.48 2.74
CA MET A 159 -0.77 3.27 3.54
C MET A 159 0.62 2.65 3.43
N ILE A 160 1.22 2.40 4.59
CA ILE A 160 2.47 1.65 4.73
C ILE A 160 2.30 0.54 5.76
N TYR A 161 3.25 -0.41 5.81
CA TYR A 161 3.15 -1.50 6.79
C TYR A 161 3.61 -1.09 8.18
N HIS A 162 2.89 -1.61 9.16
CA HIS A 162 3.06 -1.34 10.59
C HIS A 162 3.69 -2.53 11.33
N HIS A 163 4.51 -2.25 12.34
CA HIS A 163 4.89 -3.22 13.35
C HIS A 163 4.86 -2.59 14.76
N PRO A 164 4.53 -3.38 15.81
CA PRO A 164 4.17 -4.80 15.74
C PRO A 164 2.78 -5.04 15.12
N SER A 165 2.67 -6.09 14.32
CA SER A 165 1.40 -6.50 13.70
C SER A 165 1.15 -8.00 13.89
N LEU A 166 -0.11 -8.43 13.73
CA LEU A 166 -0.46 -9.85 13.84
C LEU A 166 0.21 -10.67 12.75
N THR A 167 0.13 -10.21 11.50
CA THR A 167 0.83 -10.85 10.37
C THR A 167 2.33 -10.91 10.60
N GLY A 168 2.95 -9.81 11.06
CA GLY A 168 4.37 -9.78 11.39
C GLY A 168 4.73 -10.76 12.50
N GLY A 169 3.88 -10.87 13.54
CA GLY A 169 4.04 -11.84 14.63
C GLY A 169 3.96 -13.28 14.15
N MET A 170 3.02 -13.60 13.27
CA MET A 170 2.91 -14.94 12.66
C MET A 170 4.14 -15.30 11.81
N LEU A 171 4.64 -14.36 11.01
CA LEU A 171 5.87 -14.55 10.23
C LEU A 171 7.08 -14.75 11.13
N TRP A 172 7.19 -13.97 12.21
CA TRP A 172 8.27 -14.12 13.18
C TRP A 172 8.22 -15.46 13.90
N LEU A 173 7.08 -15.92 14.38
CA LEU A 173 6.92 -17.24 15.01
C LEU A 173 7.33 -18.37 14.05
N ARG A 174 6.97 -18.25 12.77
CA ARG A 174 7.25 -19.29 11.77
C ARG A 174 8.71 -19.31 11.31
N TYR A 175 9.29 -18.15 11.04
CA TYR A 175 10.56 -18.04 10.33
C TYR A 175 11.69 -17.42 11.15
N GLY A 176 11.34 -16.61 12.17
CA GLY A 176 12.30 -15.80 12.92
C GLY A 176 12.64 -16.32 14.29
N PHE A 177 11.66 -16.77 15.07
CA PHE A 177 11.84 -17.10 16.48
C PHE A 177 12.99 -18.08 16.74
N LEU A 178 12.96 -19.28 16.10
CA LEU A 178 14.02 -20.30 16.25
C LEU A 178 15.35 -19.92 15.57
N ARG A 179 15.36 -18.85 14.75
CA ARG A 179 16.55 -18.37 14.04
C ARG A 179 17.13 -17.08 14.65
N GLY A 180 16.62 -16.63 15.79
CA GLY A 180 17.07 -15.41 16.45
C GLY A 180 16.84 -14.12 15.66
N LYS A 181 15.95 -14.13 14.65
CA LYS A 181 15.62 -12.93 13.86
C LYS A 181 14.62 -12.05 14.61
N SER A 182 14.70 -10.74 14.42
CA SER A 182 13.68 -9.81 14.89
C SER A 182 12.38 -9.94 14.10
N LEU A 183 11.27 -9.42 14.66
CA LEU A 183 10.00 -9.33 13.95
C LEU A 183 10.15 -8.53 12.64
N ARG A 184 10.82 -7.38 12.69
CA ARG A 184 11.10 -6.53 11.52
C ARG A 184 11.87 -7.30 10.43
N GLN A 185 12.90 -8.06 10.81
CA GLN A 185 13.66 -8.87 9.86
C GLN A 185 12.80 -9.97 9.25
N SER A 186 11.91 -10.58 10.02
CA SER A 186 11.00 -11.62 9.50
C SER A 186 9.96 -11.05 8.51
N VAL A 187 9.48 -9.83 8.74
CA VAL A 187 8.63 -9.10 7.78
C VAL A 187 9.43 -8.79 6.51
N TYR A 188 10.61 -8.22 6.66
CA TYR A 188 11.50 -7.85 5.54
C TYR A 188 11.83 -9.04 4.62
N ASP A 189 12.08 -10.21 5.21
CA ASP A 189 12.50 -11.40 4.46
C ASP A 189 11.33 -12.19 3.84
N HIS A 190 10.11 -12.06 4.37
CA HIS A 190 9.04 -13.02 4.07
C HIS A 190 7.68 -12.42 3.72
N LEU A 191 7.51 -11.10 3.86
CA LEU A 191 6.27 -10.44 3.51
C LEU A 191 6.40 -9.80 2.11
N GLU A 192 5.74 -10.36 1.11
CA GLU A 192 5.68 -9.85 -0.27
C GLU A 192 7.04 -9.68 -0.97
N SER A 193 7.33 -8.50 -1.55
CA SER A 193 8.54 -8.24 -2.31
C SER A 193 9.79 -8.18 -1.43
N PRO A 194 10.97 -8.52 -1.97
CA PRO A 194 12.23 -8.35 -1.24
C PRO A 194 12.42 -6.91 -0.75
N GLY A 195 12.82 -6.76 0.50
CA GLY A 195 13.07 -5.45 1.08
C GLY A 195 11.86 -4.70 1.61
N THR A 196 10.71 -5.37 1.75
CA THR A 196 9.50 -4.80 2.35
C THR A 196 9.75 -4.30 3.76
N LYS A 197 9.52 -3.01 3.99
CA LYS A 197 9.72 -2.36 5.29
C LYS A 197 8.43 -2.28 6.09
N SER A 198 8.59 -2.23 7.41
CA SER A 198 7.49 -1.92 8.32
C SER A 198 7.94 -0.87 9.34
N TYR A 199 7.01 -0.07 9.82
CA TYR A 199 7.27 1.10 10.64
C TYR A 199 6.44 1.09 11.91
N THR A 200 7.03 1.56 13.01
CA THR A 200 6.26 1.96 14.19
C THR A 200 5.55 3.29 13.90
N GLN A 201 4.53 3.63 14.69
CA GLN A 201 3.89 4.95 14.57
C GLN A 201 4.89 6.12 14.77
N ALA A 202 5.87 5.95 15.68
CA ALA A 202 6.88 6.97 15.92
C ALA A 202 7.79 7.17 14.69
N GLU A 203 8.23 6.09 14.06
CA GLU A 203 9.02 6.14 12.84
C GLU A 203 8.21 6.74 11.68
N ALA A 204 6.94 6.35 11.54
CA ALA A 204 6.05 6.94 10.52
C ALA A 204 5.87 8.45 10.73
N ARG A 205 5.69 8.92 11.97
CA ARG A 205 5.66 10.37 12.27
C ARG A 205 6.98 11.06 11.93
N ALA A 206 8.12 10.38 12.14
CA ALA A 206 9.42 10.94 11.80
C ALA A 206 9.64 11.08 10.28
N LEU A 207 9.05 10.17 9.46
CA LEU A 207 9.04 10.30 7.99
C LEU A 207 8.26 11.54 7.52
N LEU A 208 7.25 11.94 8.29
CA LEU A 208 6.33 13.03 7.94
C LEU A 208 6.75 14.39 8.51
N ARG A 209 8.03 14.57 8.83
CA ARG A 209 8.53 15.88 9.31
C ARG A 209 8.23 16.97 8.29
N GLY A 210 7.61 18.04 8.78
CA GLY A 210 7.18 19.16 7.94
C GLY A 210 5.70 19.10 7.56
N PHE A 211 5.06 17.94 7.55
CA PHE A 211 3.60 17.86 7.43
C PHE A 211 2.91 18.26 8.74
N GLU A 212 1.69 18.71 8.62
CA GLU A 212 0.79 19.04 9.73
C GLU A 212 -0.47 18.16 9.69
N GLN A 213 -1.30 18.23 10.73
CA GLN A 213 -2.53 17.44 10.84
C GLN A 213 -2.31 15.94 10.58
N ILE A 214 -1.23 15.41 11.16
CA ILE A 214 -0.85 14.01 10.95
C ILE A 214 -1.75 13.09 11.78
N GLU A 215 -2.58 12.31 11.10
CA GLU A 215 -3.41 11.26 11.66
C GLU A 215 -2.87 9.89 11.27
N LEU A 216 -2.74 9.01 12.26
CA LEU A 216 -2.29 7.63 12.07
C LEU A 216 -3.37 6.68 12.57
N ARG A 217 -3.85 5.80 11.71
CA ARG A 217 -4.85 4.78 12.05
C ARG A 217 -4.36 3.41 11.58
N GLN A 218 -4.35 2.42 12.48
CA GLN A 218 -4.10 1.03 12.06
C GLN A 218 -5.38 0.42 11.47
N ALA A 219 -5.17 -0.43 10.47
CA ALA A 219 -6.22 -1.25 9.88
C ALA A 219 -5.71 -2.68 9.70
N PHE A 220 -6.62 -3.63 9.70
CA PHE A 220 -6.28 -5.01 9.42
C PHE A 220 -6.01 -5.22 7.94
N SER A 221 -4.97 -5.99 7.67
CA SER A 221 -4.80 -6.64 6.37
C SER A 221 -5.60 -7.94 6.31
N PRO A 222 -5.86 -8.49 5.12
CA PRO A 222 -6.41 -9.83 4.96
C PRO A 222 -5.59 -10.90 5.69
N GLY A 223 -4.26 -10.71 5.77
CA GLY A 223 -3.35 -11.61 6.49
C GLY A 223 -3.56 -11.59 8.01
N ASP A 224 -3.83 -10.42 8.61
CA ASP A 224 -4.09 -10.31 10.06
C ASP A 224 -5.33 -11.08 10.48
N LEU A 225 -6.33 -11.17 9.60
CA LEU A 225 -7.59 -11.85 9.88
C LEU A 225 -7.61 -13.30 9.39
N LEU A 226 -6.57 -13.75 8.71
CA LEU A 226 -6.55 -15.04 7.99
C LEU A 226 -7.83 -15.20 7.15
N TRP A 227 -8.23 -14.15 6.44
CA TRP A 227 -9.50 -14.08 5.72
C TRP A 227 -9.47 -14.85 4.41
N ASN A 228 -8.33 -14.81 3.74
CA ASN A 228 -8.12 -15.52 2.49
C ASN A 228 -7.75 -16.98 2.74
N GLU A 229 -8.06 -17.84 1.77
CA GLU A 229 -7.51 -19.19 1.75
C GLU A 229 -5.97 -19.13 1.83
N PRO A 230 -5.38 -20.11 2.54
CA PRO A 230 -3.93 -20.19 2.68
C PRO A 230 -3.25 -20.15 1.31
N SER A 231 -2.30 -19.23 1.11
CA SER A 231 -1.49 -19.28 -0.09
C SER A 231 -0.77 -20.66 -0.18
N PRO A 232 -0.34 -21.09 -1.37
CA PRO A 232 0.43 -22.34 -1.52
C PRO A 232 1.65 -22.45 -0.58
N ARG A 233 2.15 -21.31 -0.10
CA ARG A 233 3.25 -21.23 0.89
C ARG A 233 2.84 -21.66 2.32
N PHE A 234 1.54 -21.70 2.61
CA PHE A 234 0.98 -21.96 3.96
C PHE A 234 0.07 -23.18 3.96
N GLN A 235 0.54 -24.31 3.43
CA GLN A 235 -0.19 -25.57 3.41
C GLN A 235 0.27 -26.49 4.56
N GLY A 236 -0.66 -27.30 5.08
CA GLY A 236 -0.41 -28.32 6.10
C GLY A 236 -1.54 -28.41 7.13
N LEU A 237 -1.61 -29.58 7.80
CA LEU A 237 -2.68 -29.89 8.75
C LEU A 237 -2.71 -28.92 9.93
N ALA A 238 -1.53 -28.60 10.49
CA ALA A 238 -1.38 -27.65 11.59
C ALA A 238 -1.86 -26.26 11.20
N TYR A 239 -1.56 -25.81 9.98
CA TYR A 239 -2.01 -24.50 9.50
C TYR A 239 -3.53 -24.45 9.32
N ARG A 240 -4.13 -25.51 8.74
CA ARG A 240 -5.60 -25.60 8.60
C ARG A 240 -6.30 -25.56 9.96
N LEU A 241 -5.73 -26.20 10.99
CA LEU A 241 -6.25 -26.18 12.35
C LEU A 241 -6.18 -24.76 12.94
N VAL A 242 -5.01 -24.10 12.86
CA VAL A 242 -4.84 -22.70 13.30
C VAL A 242 -5.81 -21.80 12.58
N TRP A 243 -5.91 -21.91 11.25
CA TRP A 243 -6.81 -21.08 10.44
C TRP A 243 -8.28 -21.29 10.83
N ARG A 244 -8.71 -22.53 11.12
CA ARG A 244 -10.08 -22.85 11.54
C ARG A 244 -10.39 -22.34 12.95
N LEU A 245 -9.43 -22.42 13.87
CA LEU A 245 -9.59 -22.03 15.27
C LEU A 245 -9.26 -20.55 15.55
N TYR A 246 -8.77 -19.82 14.54
CA TYR A 246 -8.37 -18.43 14.70
C TYR A 246 -9.56 -17.56 15.12
N PRO A 247 -9.48 -16.87 16.28
CA PRO A 247 -10.62 -16.20 16.89
C PRO A 247 -10.86 -14.82 16.22
N ARG A 248 -11.22 -14.81 14.92
CA ARG A 248 -11.39 -13.61 14.09
C ARG A 248 -12.26 -12.54 14.73
N PHE A 249 -13.34 -12.96 15.41
CA PHE A 249 -14.24 -12.01 16.08
C PHE A 249 -13.54 -11.26 17.21
N LEU A 250 -12.78 -11.96 18.05
CA LEU A 250 -12.02 -11.35 19.14
C LEU A 250 -10.91 -10.44 18.59
N VAL A 251 -10.23 -10.89 17.56
CA VAL A 251 -9.19 -10.10 16.89
C VAL A 251 -9.78 -8.81 16.32
N ARG A 252 -10.91 -8.87 15.62
CA ARG A 252 -11.59 -7.68 15.10
C ARG A 252 -12.02 -6.71 16.20
N LYS A 253 -12.48 -7.22 17.34
CA LYS A 253 -12.97 -6.39 18.44
C LYS A 253 -11.84 -5.68 19.20
N TRP A 254 -10.70 -6.34 19.41
CA TRP A 254 -9.64 -5.83 20.29
C TRP A 254 -8.27 -5.70 19.65
N GLY A 255 -8.09 -6.25 18.48
CA GLY A 255 -6.79 -6.34 17.81
C GLY A 255 -6.44 -5.18 16.88
N ALA A 256 -7.29 -4.17 16.71
CA ALA A 256 -7.10 -3.11 15.72
C ALA A 256 -5.73 -2.41 15.79
N LYS A 257 -5.20 -2.24 17.00
CA LYS A 257 -3.86 -1.66 17.23
C LYS A 257 -2.68 -2.54 16.74
N TRP A 258 -2.95 -3.77 16.33
CA TRP A 258 -1.97 -4.72 15.81
C TRP A 258 -2.22 -5.07 14.34
N GLY A 259 -2.99 -4.23 13.64
CA GLY A 259 -3.16 -4.35 12.19
C GLY A 259 -1.85 -4.06 11.46
N LEU A 260 -1.62 -4.76 10.35
CA LEU A 260 -0.43 -4.58 9.50
C LEU A 260 -0.46 -3.23 8.77
N PHE A 261 -1.64 -2.73 8.43
CA PHE A 261 -1.78 -1.49 7.69
C PHE A 261 -1.72 -0.27 8.62
N LEU A 262 -0.87 0.68 8.28
CA LEU A 262 -0.83 2.00 8.89
C LEU A 262 -1.33 3.02 7.86
N LEU A 263 -2.56 3.45 8.05
CA LEU A 263 -3.19 4.50 7.26
C LEU A 263 -2.74 5.84 7.80
N ILE A 264 -2.19 6.68 6.95
CA ILE A 264 -1.62 7.98 7.29
C ILE A 264 -2.31 9.05 6.47
N SER A 265 -2.92 10.01 7.14
CA SER A 265 -3.39 11.25 6.55
C SER A 265 -2.57 12.41 7.09
N ALA A 266 -2.14 13.32 6.23
CA ALA A 266 -1.38 14.50 6.62
C ALA A 266 -1.63 15.65 5.62
N ARG A 267 -1.25 16.87 5.97
CA ARG A 267 -1.34 18.02 5.08
C ARG A 267 0.00 18.72 4.94
N LYS A 268 0.30 19.19 3.73
CA LYS A 268 1.37 20.16 3.53
C LYS A 268 0.89 21.51 4.09
N PRO A 269 1.67 22.23 4.91
CA PRO A 269 1.27 23.55 5.40
C PRO A 269 0.82 24.49 4.27
N ALA A 270 -0.21 25.30 4.53
CA ALA A 270 -0.74 26.23 3.54
C ALA A 270 0.16 27.46 3.30
N SER A 271 1.02 27.79 4.27
CA SER A 271 2.04 28.83 4.18
C SER A 271 3.35 28.31 4.76
N ARG A 272 4.46 28.68 4.18
CA ARG A 272 5.79 28.55 4.82
C ARG A 272 6.01 29.73 5.72
#